data_108ff893de5528b4fdd727c520c557cb
#
_entry.id   108ff893de5528b4fdd727c520c557cb
#
_cell.length_a   1.000
_cell.length_b   1.000
_cell.length_c   1.000
_cell.angle_alpha   90.00
_cell.angle_beta   90.00
_cell.angle_gamma   90.00
#
_symmetry.space_group_name_H-M   'P 1'
#
loop_
_entity.id
_entity.type
_entity.pdbx_description
1 polymer ?
#
loop_
_entity_poly.entity_id
_entity_poly.type
_entity_poly.pdbx_seq_one_letter_code
_entity_poly.pdbx_strand_id
1 'polypeptide(L)'
;LLNFLFFINIAFAADRFVVFQQSPDYFPVISNGVPCSILTDSNEEKGIQMAIKNLQKDIAQVSGNRPEILNISNGDRQTIIIGSNESPFIKALFKTGKLEKEELNGKKEKYIIRTIDKPLEGIDRALVIAGSDKRGTIYGIYELSEQIGVSPWYWWADVPVVKQKNVYVIPGSYTDGEPAVTYRGIFLNDEAPCLTGWVKQTYGTNYGDHRFYARIFELILRLKGNLVWPAMWAWAFYADDPLNS
;
A
#
# COMPACT_ATOMS: atom_id res chain seq x y z
N LEU A 1 -14.51 50.08 5.23
CA LEU A 1 -13.46 49.22 4.68
C LEU A 1 -13.62 47.83 5.30
N LEU A 2 -14.18 46.87 4.51
CA LEU A 2 -14.40 45.52 4.94
C LEU A 2 -13.16 44.71 4.53
N ASN A 3 -12.35 44.28 5.49
CA ASN A 3 -11.21 43.42 5.27
C ASN A 3 -11.71 41.96 5.06
N PHE A 4 -11.65 41.49 3.84
CA PHE A 4 -11.82 40.04 3.53
C PHE A 4 -10.52 39.31 3.83
N LEU A 5 -10.48 38.59 4.95
CA LEU A 5 -9.42 37.62 5.24
C LEU A 5 -9.62 36.40 4.35
N PHE A 6 -8.82 36.25 3.30
CA PHE A 6 -8.70 35.03 2.54
C PHE A 6 -7.97 33.98 3.38
N PHE A 7 -8.67 33.00 3.91
CA PHE A 7 -8.04 31.78 4.43
C PHE A 7 -7.63 30.91 3.21
N ILE A 8 -6.34 30.94 2.90
CA ILE A 8 -5.75 29.96 1.97
C ILE A 8 -5.67 28.66 2.76
N ASN A 9 -6.59 27.72 2.49
CA ASN A 9 -6.41 26.34 2.90
C ASN A 9 -5.26 25.77 2.09
N ILE A 10 -4.07 25.71 2.69
CA ILE A 10 -2.95 24.92 2.14
C ILE A 10 -3.34 23.46 2.41
N ALA A 11 -3.87 22.78 1.38
CA ALA A 11 -3.91 21.33 1.39
C ALA A 11 -2.46 20.86 1.39
N PHE A 12 -1.99 20.31 2.50
CA PHE A 12 -0.74 19.57 2.53
C PHE A 12 -0.95 18.31 1.64
N ALA A 13 -0.47 18.36 0.41
CA ALA A 13 -0.22 17.15 -0.33
C ALA A 13 0.80 16.35 0.48
N ALA A 14 0.57 15.04 0.68
CA ALA A 14 1.54 14.17 1.30
C ALA A 14 2.90 14.40 0.63
N ASP A 15 3.95 14.59 1.43
CA ASP A 15 5.28 14.90 0.92
C ASP A 15 5.70 13.84 -0.08
N ARG A 16 5.90 14.26 -1.34
CA ARG A 16 6.27 13.37 -2.41
C ARG A 16 7.72 12.93 -2.22
N PHE A 17 7.92 11.66 -1.88
CA PHE A 17 9.26 11.09 -1.64
C PHE A 17 9.76 10.22 -2.79
N VAL A 18 8.93 9.97 -3.79
CA VAL A 18 9.31 9.26 -5.01
C VAL A 18 9.59 10.25 -6.13
N VAL A 19 10.71 10.04 -6.83
CA VAL A 19 11.17 10.83 -7.96
C VAL A 19 11.57 9.91 -9.11
N PHE A 20 11.57 10.48 -10.34
CA PHE A 20 11.89 9.75 -11.57
C PHE A 20 13.28 10.11 -12.14
N GLN A 21 14.01 10.95 -11.42
CA GLN A 21 15.38 11.35 -11.76
C GLN A 21 16.35 10.64 -10.81
N GLN A 22 17.43 10.10 -11.38
CA GLN A 22 18.47 9.42 -10.63
C GLN A 22 19.34 10.42 -9.85
N SER A 23 19.67 10.03 -8.60
CA SER A 23 20.74 10.64 -7.82
C SER A 23 21.51 9.53 -7.10
N PRO A 24 22.82 9.68 -6.86
CA PRO A 24 23.64 8.64 -6.19
C PRO A 24 23.11 8.21 -4.82
N ASP A 25 22.48 9.14 -4.10
CA ASP A 25 21.97 8.91 -2.75
C ASP A 25 20.56 8.31 -2.71
N TYR A 26 19.85 8.31 -3.84
CA TYR A 26 18.46 7.84 -3.88
C TYR A 26 18.38 6.31 -3.95
N PHE A 27 17.38 5.74 -3.30
CA PHE A 27 17.14 4.30 -3.36
C PHE A 27 16.41 3.94 -4.67
N PRO A 28 16.96 3.04 -5.52
CA PRO A 28 16.31 2.64 -6.76
C PRO A 28 15.23 1.59 -6.51
N VAL A 29 13.97 1.97 -6.68
CA VAL A 29 12.84 1.02 -6.76
C VAL A 29 12.84 0.36 -8.14
N ILE A 30 13.08 1.17 -9.18
CA ILE A 30 13.21 0.73 -10.58
C ILE A 30 14.43 1.50 -11.17
N SER A 31 15.38 0.78 -11.73
CA SER A 31 16.52 1.37 -12.42
C SER A 31 16.65 0.77 -13.82
N ASN A 32 16.62 1.62 -14.85
CA ASN A 32 16.66 1.20 -16.26
C ASN A 32 15.61 0.12 -16.62
N GLY A 33 14.42 0.24 -16.04
CA GLY A 33 13.32 -0.71 -16.22
C GLY A 33 13.43 -1.98 -15.38
N VAL A 34 14.51 -2.19 -14.63
CA VAL A 34 14.69 -3.35 -13.75
C VAL A 34 14.25 -2.98 -12.33
N PRO A 35 13.19 -3.59 -11.78
CA PRO A 35 12.78 -3.38 -10.40
C PRO A 35 13.71 -4.14 -9.43
N CYS A 36 13.92 -3.59 -8.22
CA CYS A 36 14.57 -4.32 -7.15
C CYS A 36 13.64 -5.42 -6.59
N SER A 37 14.23 -6.43 -5.95
CA SER A 37 13.49 -7.51 -5.29
C SER A 37 12.73 -7.01 -4.05
N ILE A 38 11.73 -7.80 -3.62
CA ILE A 38 10.97 -7.58 -2.39
C ILE A 38 11.29 -8.74 -1.44
N LEU A 39 11.85 -8.43 -0.28
CA LEU A 39 12.13 -9.40 0.78
C LEU A 39 11.07 -9.30 1.86
N THR A 40 10.41 -10.42 2.18
CA THR A 40 9.36 -10.52 3.19
C THR A 40 9.31 -11.90 3.83
N ASP A 41 8.74 -12.03 5.02
CA ASP A 41 8.50 -13.32 5.65
C ASP A 41 7.30 -14.02 4.99
N SER A 42 7.49 -15.31 4.66
CA SER A 42 6.39 -16.15 4.13
C SER A 42 5.25 -16.38 5.14
N ASN A 43 5.51 -16.15 6.43
CA ASN A 43 4.53 -16.31 7.51
C ASN A 43 3.78 -15.01 7.85
N GLU A 44 3.99 -13.93 7.10
CA GLU A 44 3.18 -12.72 7.28
C GLU A 44 1.69 -13.01 7.10
N GLU A 45 0.83 -12.24 7.75
CA GLU A 45 -0.62 -12.39 7.64
C GLU A 45 -1.09 -12.31 6.18
N LYS A 46 -2.09 -13.10 5.81
CA LYS A 46 -2.60 -13.21 4.42
C LYS A 46 -2.90 -11.84 3.78
N GLY A 47 -3.43 -10.89 4.54
CA GLY A 47 -3.70 -9.53 4.04
C GLY A 47 -2.43 -8.79 3.63
N ILE A 48 -1.35 -8.93 4.39
CA ILE A 48 -0.03 -8.35 4.05
C ILE A 48 0.53 -9.03 2.79
N GLN A 49 0.47 -10.36 2.72
CA GLN A 49 0.91 -11.11 1.54
C GLN A 49 0.14 -10.70 0.27
N MET A 50 -1.18 -10.44 0.39
CA MET A 50 -1.99 -9.93 -0.73
C MET A 50 -1.54 -8.53 -1.16
N ALA A 51 -1.32 -7.62 -0.20
CA ALA A 51 -0.85 -6.27 -0.49
C ALA A 51 0.55 -6.28 -1.16
N ILE A 52 1.46 -7.16 -0.72
CA ILE A 52 2.78 -7.35 -1.36
C ILE A 52 2.61 -7.83 -2.81
N LYS A 53 1.71 -8.78 -3.08
CA LYS A 53 1.40 -9.24 -4.45
C LYS A 53 0.79 -8.10 -5.30
N ASN A 54 0.02 -7.21 -4.69
CA ASN A 54 -0.52 -6.05 -5.39
C ASN A 54 0.61 -5.06 -5.70
N LEU A 55 1.51 -4.73 -4.75
CA LEU A 55 2.69 -3.91 -5.02
C LEU A 55 3.57 -4.51 -6.13
N GLN A 56 3.76 -5.84 -6.15
CA GLN A 56 4.47 -6.53 -7.22
C GLN A 56 3.84 -6.27 -8.59
N LYS A 57 2.49 -6.30 -8.66
CA LYS A 57 1.74 -5.98 -9.89
C LYS A 57 1.86 -4.50 -10.25
N ASP A 58 1.77 -3.63 -9.25
CA ASP A 58 1.85 -2.17 -9.43
C ASP A 58 3.22 -1.78 -9.99
N ILE A 59 4.31 -2.31 -9.42
CA ILE A 59 5.66 -2.11 -9.93
C ILE A 59 5.79 -2.66 -11.37
N ALA A 60 5.18 -3.82 -11.65
CA ALA A 60 5.19 -4.38 -13.01
C ALA A 60 4.40 -3.52 -14.00
N GLN A 61 3.30 -2.89 -13.57
CA GLN A 61 2.56 -1.94 -14.42
C GLN A 61 3.41 -0.71 -14.74
N VAL A 62 4.16 -0.20 -13.77
CA VAL A 62 5.02 0.97 -13.92
C VAL A 62 6.28 0.66 -14.74
N SER A 63 7.01 -0.42 -14.42
CA SER A 63 8.30 -0.74 -15.06
C SER A 63 8.19 -1.54 -16.35
N GLY A 64 7.11 -2.34 -16.50
CA GLY A 64 7.01 -3.39 -17.49
C GLY A 64 7.60 -4.74 -17.05
N ASN A 65 8.30 -4.80 -15.92
CA ASN A 65 8.95 -5.99 -15.38
C ASN A 65 8.48 -6.27 -13.95
N ARG A 66 8.30 -7.55 -13.63
CA ARG A 66 7.81 -7.99 -12.32
C ARG A 66 8.99 -8.14 -11.35
N PRO A 67 8.99 -7.50 -10.16
CA PRO A 67 9.98 -7.75 -9.13
C PRO A 67 9.85 -9.18 -8.58
N GLU A 68 10.96 -9.75 -8.14
CA GLU A 68 10.97 -11.02 -7.44
C GLU A 68 10.53 -10.82 -5.98
N ILE A 69 9.73 -11.76 -5.44
CA ILE A 69 9.40 -11.81 -4.01
C ILE A 69 10.22 -12.91 -3.39
N LEU A 70 11.02 -12.57 -2.39
CA LEU A 70 11.97 -13.43 -1.70
C LEU A 70 11.58 -13.60 -0.25
N ASN A 71 11.80 -14.79 0.30
CA ASN A 71 11.65 -15.09 1.71
C ASN A 71 12.99 -15.24 2.44
N ILE A 72 14.07 -15.29 1.67
CA ILE A 72 15.46 -15.37 2.14
C ILE A 72 16.25 -14.41 1.25
N SER A 73 17.23 -13.70 1.82
CA SER A 73 18.11 -12.84 1.02
C SER A 73 18.87 -13.70 -0.01
N ASN A 74 18.81 -13.28 -1.26
CA ASN A 74 19.50 -13.93 -2.37
C ASN A 74 20.86 -13.26 -2.69
N GLY A 75 21.29 -12.32 -1.84
CA GLY A 75 22.51 -11.53 -2.04
C GLY A 75 22.30 -10.26 -2.89
N ASP A 76 21.06 -9.87 -3.18
CA ASP A 76 20.78 -8.60 -3.82
C ASP A 76 21.26 -7.46 -2.94
N ARG A 77 22.09 -6.59 -3.50
CA ARG A 77 22.69 -5.47 -2.76
C ARG A 77 21.66 -4.41 -2.38
N GLN A 78 20.55 -4.36 -3.10
CA GLN A 78 19.44 -3.41 -2.88
C GLN A 78 18.12 -4.14 -2.98
N THR A 79 17.24 -4.02 -1.96
CA THR A 79 15.94 -4.70 -1.89
C THR A 79 14.92 -3.87 -1.12
N ILE A 80 13.64 -4.10 -1.37
CA ILE A 80 12.56 -3.58 -0.52
C ILE A 80 12.29 -4.62 0.56
N ILE A 81 12.45 -4.26 1.84
CA ILE A 81 12.10 -5.14 2.98
C ILE A 81 10.73 -4.74 3.48
N ILE A 82 9.79 -5.70 3.51
CA ILE A 82 8.42 -5.45 3.96
C ILE A 82 8.04 -6.40 5.10
N GLY A 83 7.51 -5.84 6.18
CA GLY A 83 7.00 -6.66 7.27
C GLY A 83 6.23 -5.89 8.34
N SER A 84 5.43 -6.63 9.12
CA SER A 84 4.85 -6.14 10.36
C SER A 84 5.94 -6.05 11.46
N ASN A 85 5.63 -5.42 12.60
CA ASN A 85 6.52 -5.41 13.77
C ASN A 85 6.81 -6.83 14.31
N GLU A 86 6.05 -7.83 13.90
CA GLU A 86 6.26 -9.25 14.24
C GLU A 86 7.19 -9.98 13.25
N SER A 87 7.43 -9.42 12.09
CA SER A 87 8.35 -9.98 11.07
C SER A 87 9.74 -10.21 11.63
N PRO A 88 10.39 -11.36 11.37
CA PRO A 88 11.77 -11.61 11.78
C PRO A 88 12.75 -10.60 11.20
N PHE A 89 12.51 -10.10 9.98
CA PHE A 89 13.33 -9.07 9.35
C PHE A 89 13.24 -7.73 10.09
N ILE A 90 12.02 -7.31 10.46
CA ILE A 90 11.80 -6.06 11.19
C ILE A 90 12.33 -6.19 12.63
N LYS A 91 12.14 -7.33 13.30
CA LYS A 91 12.74 -7.61 14.61
C LYS A 91 14.27 -7.57 14.59
N ALA A 92 14.89 -8.03 13.52
CA ALA A 92 16.35 -7.93 13.35
C ALA A 92 16.80 -6.47 13.24
N LEU A 93 16.04 -5.60 12.54
CA LEU A 93 16.33 -4.17 12.48
C LEU A 93 16.19 -3.49 13.84
N PHE A 94 15.19 -3.85 14.65
CA PHE A 94 15.08 -3.37 16.03
C PHE A 94 16.26 -3.80 16.88
N LYS A 95 16.66 -5.07 16.80
CA LYS A 95 17.79 -5.62 17.57
C LYS A 95 19.10 -4.93 17.25
N THR A 96 19.30 -4.48 16.02
CA THR A 96 20.53 -3.83 15.56
C THR A 96 20.48 -2.30 15.68
N GLY A 97 19.38 -1.72 16.19
CA GLY A 97 19.21 -0.28 16.30
C GLY A 97 19.10 0.45 14.96
N LYS A 98 18.78 -0.29 13.88
CA LYS A 98 18.54 0.29 12.55
C LYS A 98 17.14 0.88 12.40
N LEU A 99 16.21 0.43 13.24
CA LEU A 99 14.86 0.94 13.39
C LEU A 99 14.51 0.96 14.88
N GLU A 100 13.92 2.05 15.35
CA GLU A 100 13.52 2.16 16.76
C GLU A 100 12.18 1.47 16.99
N LYS A 101 12.15 0.53 17.94
CA LYS A 101 10.94 -0.26 18.23
C LYS A 101 9.78 0.64 18.70
N GLU A 102 10.07 1.69 19.41
CA GLU A 102 9.11 2.66 19.97
C GLU A 102 8.33 3.42 18.89
N GLU A 103 8.88 3.53 17.70
CA GLU A 103 8.20 4.19 16.58
C GLU A 103 6.96 3.42 16.12
N LEU A 104 6.91 2.10 16.32
CA LEU A 104 5.82 1.21 15.90
C LEU A 104 5.11 0.51 17.05
N ASN A 105 5.83 0.17 18.12
CA ASN A 105 5.28 -0.61 19.23
C ASN A 105 4.16 0.14 19.96
N GLY A 106 3.00 -0.52 20.13
CA GLY A 106 1.82 0.06 20.77
C GLY A 106 1.07 1.09 19.91
N LYS A 107 1.52 1.33 18.67
CA LYS A 107 0.84 2.20 17.70
C LYS A 107 -0.22 1.43 16.94
N LYS A 108 -1.23 2.15 16.43
CA LYS A 108 -2.32 1.58 15.64
C LYS A 108 -2.24 2.06 14.21
N GLU A 109 -2.29 1.13 13.27
CA GLU A 109 -2.36 1.38 11.83
C GLU A 109 -1.26 2.34 11.31
N LYS A 110 -0.14 2.43 12.05
CA LYS A 110 1.01 3.25 11.69
C LYS A 110 1.99 2.46 10.84
N TYR A 111 2.60 3.12 9.87
CA TYR A 111 3.72 2.58 9.09
C TYR A 111 4.91 3.53 9.09
N ILE A 112 6.06 2.99 8.73
CA ILE A 112 7.29 3.72 8.42
C ILE A 112 7.80 3.21 7.08
N ILE A 113 8.16 4.14 6.19
CA ILE A 113 8.93 3.87 4.97
C ILE A 113 10.26 4.58 5.13
N ARG A 114 11.37 3.81 5.17
CA ARG A 114 12.70 4.37 5.47
C ARG A 114 13.77 3.68 4.65
N THR A 115 14.69 4.47 4.09
CA THR A 115 15.92 3.93 3.48
C THR A 115 16.94 3.65 4.58
N ILE A 116 17.47 2.42 4.61
CA ILE A 116 18.44 1.98 5.62
C ILE A 116 19.66 1.38 4.94
N ASP A 117 20.85 1.88 5.29
CA ASP A 117 22.13 1.33 4.85
C ASP A 117 22.52 0.14 5.72
N LYS A 118 22.98 -0.94 5.05
CA LYS A 118 23.38 -2.21 5.68
C LYS A 118 22.33 -2.70 6.68
N PRO A 119 21.07 -2.90 6.23
CA PRO A 119 19.96 -3.27 7.12
C PRO A 119 20.17 -4.68 7.70
N LEU A 120 20.58 -5.60 6.88
CA LEU A 120 20.82 -7.01 7.19
C LEU A 120 22.09 -7.46 6.49
N GLU A 121 22.64 -8.62 6.92
CA GLU A 121 23.84 -9.20 6.29
C GLU A 121 23.61 -9.46 4.80
N GLY A 122 24.57 -9.06 3.97
CA GLY A 122 24.53 -9.23 2.50
C GLY A 122 23.70 -8.18 1.76
N ILE A 123 23.03 -7.25 2.43
CA ILE A 123 22.26 -6.17 1.81
C ILE A 123 22.94 -4.83 2.08
N ASP A 124 23.35 -4.12 1.02
CA ASP A 124 24.03 -2.83 1.16
C ASP A 124 23.06 -1.71 1.56
N ARG A 125 21.86 -1.71 0.97
CA ARG A 125 20.80 -0.71 1.24
C ARG A 125 19.42 -1.30 1.02
N ALA A 126 18.47 -0.96 1.87
CA ALA A 126 17.07 -1.33 1.67
C ALA A 126 16.12 -0.15 1.82
N LEU A 127 15.00 -0.21 1.09
CA LEU A 127 13.80 0.52 1.40
C LEU A 127 12.95 -0.35 2.33
N VAL A 128 12.87 0.03 3.60
CA VAL A 128 12.13 -0.73 4.60
C VAL A 128 10.71 -0.16 4.71
N ILE A 129 9.70 -1.03 4.58
CA ILE A 129 8.30 -0.73 4.86
C ILE A 129 7.91 -1.57 6.07
N ALA A 130 7.77 -0.91 7.22
CA ALA A 130 7.45 -1.57 8.48
C ALA A 130 6.13 -1.03 9.06
N GLY A 131 5.23 -1.91 9.47
CA GLY A 131 3.96 -1.54 10.09
C GLY A 131 3.87 -1.92 11.57
N SER A 132 3.15 -1.11 12.34
CA SER A 132 2.84 -1.39 13.75
C SER A 132 1.92 -2.60 13.93
N ASP A 133 1.13 -2.88 12.91
CA ASP A 133 0.19 -3.99 12.83
C ASP A 133 -0.07 -4.35 11.35
N LYS A 134 -0.98 -5.30 11.11
CA LYS A 134 -1.38 -5.71 9.76
C LYS A 134 -1.76 -4.54 8.86
N ARG A 135 -2.64 -3.64 9.35
CA ARG A 135 -3.15 -2.54 8.53
C ARG A 135 -2.08 -1.47 8.31
N GLY A 136 -1.30 -1.14 9.32
CA GLY A 136 -0.16 -0.23 9.15
C GLY A 136 0.80 -0.72 8.07
N THR A 137 1.13 -2.02 8.06
CA THR A 137 1.97 -2.61 7.02
C THR A 137 1.34 -2.47 5.63
N ILE A 138 0.05 -2.80 5.49
CA ILE A 138 -0.70 -2.69 4.24
C ILE A 138 -0.75 -1.24 3.74
N TYR A 139 -0.95 -0.27 4.63
CA TYR A 139 -0.99 1.15 4.27
C TYR A 139 0.37 1.66 3.78
N GLY A 140 1.46 1.25 4.41
CA GLY A 140 2.81 1.57 3.93
C GLY A 140 3.10 0.97 2.55
N ILE A 141 2.62 -0.24 2.27
CA ILE A 141 2.73 -0.87 0.96
C ILE A 141 1.96 -0.06 -0.10
N TYR A 142 0.71 0.31 0.18
CA TYR A 142 -0.10 1.08 -0.77
C TYR A 142 0.32 2.55 -0.87
N GLU A 143 0.95 3.11 0.18
CA GLU A 143 1.61 4.41 0.06
C GLU A 143 2.70 4.37 -1.01
N LEU A 144 3.58 3.36 -0.98
CA LEU A 144 4.58 3.22 -2.04
C LEU A 144 3.93 3.02 -3.41
N SER A 145 2.85 2.22 -3.51
CA SER A 145 2.11 2.04 -4.77
C SER A 145 1.60 3.36 -5.35
N GLU A 146 1.02 4.21 -4.51
CA GLU A 146 0.52 5.53 -4.93
C GLU A 146 1.65 6.45 -5.35
N GLN A 147 2.73 6.50 -4.58
CA GLN A 147 3.89 7.34 -4.82
C GLN A 147 4.62 6.98 -6.14
N ILE A 148 4.66 5.71 -6.53
CA ILE A 148 5.23 5.28 -7.82
C ILE A 148 4.30 5.54 -9.01
N GLY A 149 3.06 6.04 -8.77
CA GLY A 149 2.13 6.45 -9.80
C GLY A 149 0.95 5.52 -10.05
N VAL A 150 0.64 4.59 -9.15
CA VAL A 150 -0.56 3.74 -9.23
C VAL A 150 -1.64 4.30 -8.31
N SER A 151 -2.60 5.02 -8.90
CA SER A 151 -3.72 5.61 -8.16
C SER A 151 -4.53 4.54 -7.42
N PRO A 152 -5.04 4.80 -6.20
CA PRO A 152 -6.05 3.94 -5.56
C PRO A 152 -7.27 3.66 -6.47
N TRP A 153 -7.59 4.58 -7.36
CA TRP A 153 -8.71 4.52 -8.29
C TRP A 153 -8.38 3.89 -9.64
N TYR A 154 -7.18 3.31 -9.81
CA TYR A 154 -6.70 2.78 -11.10
C TYR A 154 -7.71 1.84 -11.77
N TRP A 155 -8.39 1.03 -11.00
CA TRP A 155 -9.38 0.06 -11.50
C TRP A 155 -10.79 0.64 -11.57
N TRP A 156 -11.20 1.44 -10.55
CA TRP A 156 -12.56 1.97 -10.45
C TRP A 156 -12.86 3.14 -11.38
N ALA A 157 -11.87 3.94 -11.68
CA ALA A 157 -11.99 5.14 -12.51
C ALA A 157 -11.05 5.10 -13.72
N ASP A 158 -10.55 3.90 -14.10
CA ASP A 158 -9.68 3.68 -15.26
C ASP A 158 -8.48 4.64 -15.31
N VAL A 159 -7.93 5.00 -14.13
CA VAL A 159 -6.78 5.91 -14.06
C VAL A 159 -5.56 5.22 -14.65
N PRO A 160 -4.97 5.75 -15.73
CA PRO A 160 -3.87 5.08 -16.41
C PRO A 160 -2.60 5.10 -15.58
N VAL A 161 -1.86 3.99 -15.59
CA VAL A 161 -0.52 3.91 -15.01
C VAL A 161 0.51 4.30 -16.03
N VAL A 162 1.28 5.35 -15.74
CA VAL A 162 2.32 5.84 -16.65
C VAL A 162 3.58 5.00 -16.51
N LYS A 163 4.10 4.47 -17.61
CA LYS A 163 5.35 3.69 -17.63
C LYS A 163 6.55 4.57 -17.25
N GLN A 164 7.40 4.05 -16.37
CA GLN A 164 8.63 4.69 -15.93
C GLN A 164 9.80 3.72 -16.01
N LYS A 165 10.90 4.13 -16.60
CA LYS A 165 12.14 3.35 -16.62
C LYS A 165 12.93 3.50 -15.32
N ASN A 166 12.72 4.62 -14.62
CA ASN A 166 13.46 4.98 -13.43
C ASN A 166 12.50 5.49 -12.36
N VAL A 167 12.57 4.91 -11.17
CA VAL A 167 11.79 5.29 -9.99
C VAL A 167 12.70 5.19 -8.78
N TYR A 168 12.86 6.29 -8.07
CA TYR A 168 13.77 6.38 -6.92
C TYR A 168 13.03 6.95 -5.72
N VAL A 169 13.46 6.52 -4.53
CA VAL A 169 13.02 7.08 -3.24
C VAL A 169 14.11 7.99 -2.70
N ILE A 170 13.74 9.21 -2.36
CA ILE A 170 14.60 10.16 -1.63
C ILE A 170 14.89 9.58 -0.25
N PRO A 171 16.16 9.57 0.24
CA PRO A 171 16.46 9.11 1.58
C PRO A 171 15.70 9.90 2.64
N GLY A 172 15.10 9.18 3.59
CA GLY A 172 14.30 9.80 4.64
C GLY A 172 13.48 8.79 5.42
N SER A 173 12.62 9.28 6.27
CA SER A 173 11.64 8.49 7.02
C SER A 173 10.25 9.08 6.81
N TYR A 174 9.36 8.30 6.24
CA TYR A 174 8.03 8.72 5.82
C TYR A 174 6.96 7.93 6.56
N THR A 175 5.94 8.63 7.04
CA THR A 175 4.84 8.06 7.82
C THR A 175 3.69 9.06 7.87
N ASP A 176 2.45 8.58 7.90
CA ASP A 176 1.27 9.43 8.21
C ASP A 176 0.98 9.48 9.72
N GLY A 177 1.75 8.71 10.52
CA GLY A 177 1.46 8.56 11.94
C GLY A 177 0.29 7.62 12.21
N GLU A 178 -0.32 7.73 13.39
CA GLU A 178 -1.55 7.02 13.75
C GLU A 178 -2.76 7.79 13.21
N PRO A 179 -3.76 7.11 12.62
CA PRO A 179 -4.97 7.78 12.16
C PRO A 179 -5.73 8.49 13.29
N ALA A 180 -6.11 9.73 13.07
CA ALA A 180 -6.88 10.51 14.04
C ALA A 180 -8.33 10.01 14.21
N VAL A 181 -8.87 9.30 13.20
CA VAL A 181 -10.23 8.74 13.20
C VAL A 181 -10.16 7.22 13.16
N THR A 182 -10.83 6.55 14.12
CA THR A 182 -10.76 5.09 14.26
C THR A 182 -11.39 4.35 13.07
N TYR A 183 -12.58 4.77 12.62
CA TYR A 183 -13.29 4.10 11.52
C TYR A 183 -13.31 5.00 10.30
N ARG A 184 -12.79 4.47 9.19
CA ARG A 184 -12.68 5.16 7.90
C ARG A 184 -13.10 4.18 6.82
N GLY A 185 -14.15 4.51 6.08
CA GLY A 185 -14.67 3.54 5.12
C GLY A 185 -15.76 4.07 4.23
N ILE A 186 -16.42 3.15 3.54
CA ILE A 186 -17.44 3.43 2.53
C ILE A 186 -18.71 2.68 2.90
N PHE A 187 -19.85 3.38 2.83
CA PHE A 187 -21.18 2.78 2.77
C PHE A 187 -21.53 2.50 1.31
N LEU A 188 -21.98 1.28 1.02
CA LEU A 188 -22.42 0.88 -0.31
C LEU A 188 -23.94 0.99 -0.40
N ASN A 189 -24.44 1.74 -1.38
CA ASN A 189 -25.84 1.80 -1.70
C ASN A 189 -26.12 0.88 -2.91
N ASP A 190 -26.97 -0.15 -2.70
CA ASP A 190 -27.30 -1.17 -3.70
C ASP A 190 -28.57 -0.85 -4.51
N GLU A 191 -29.10 0.37 -4.41
CA GLU A 191 -30.30 0.75 -5.13
C GLU A 191 -30.14 0.64 -6.65
N ALA A 192 -31.15 0.04 -7.28
CA ALA A 192 -31.24 -0.06 -8.73
C ALA A 192 -31.61 1.32 -9.34
N PRO A 193 -31.15 1.62 -10.59
CA PRO A 193 -30.39 0.74 -11.49
C PRO A 193 -28.87 0.87 -11.38
N CYS A 194 -28.35 1.76 -10.52
CA CYS A 194 -26.95 2.15 -10.52
C CYS A 194 -26.01 0.98 -10.19
N LEU A 195 -25.77 0.71 -8.92
CA LEU A 195 -24.74 -0.28 -8.53
C LEU A 195 -25.16 -1.71 -8.92
N THR A 196 -26.42 -2.09 -8.67
CA THR A 196 -26.95 -3.40 -9.06
C THR A 196 -26.85 -3.66 -10.56
N GLY A 197 -27.20 -2.68 -11.38
CA GLY A 197 -27.11 -2.78 -12.84
C GLY A 197 -25.66 -2.94 -13.32
N TRP A 198 -24.75 -2.16 -12.75
CA TRP A 198 -23.33 -2.24 -13.07
C TRP A 198 -22.71 -3.58 -12.64
N VAL A 199 -23.03 -4.06 -11.44
CA VAL A 199 -22.54 -5.37 -10.93
C VAL A 199 -23.05 -6.50 -11.82
N LYS A 200 -24.34 -6.48 -12.22
CA LYS A 200 -24.89 -7.46 -13.13
C LYS A 200 -24.18 -7.48 -14.48
N GLN A 201 -23.88 -6.32 -15.03
CA GLN A 201 -23.17 -6.22 -16.30
C GLN A 201 -21.72 -6.69 -16.18
N THR A 202 -21.04 -6.39 -15.08
CA THR A 202 -19.61 -6.66 -14.89
C THR A 202 -19.33 -8.09 -14.44
N TYR A 203 -20.14 -8.63 -13.53
CA TYR A 203 -19.90 -9.92 -12.89
C TYR A 203 -20.96 -11.00 -13.23
N GLY A 204 -22.07 -10.63 -13.84
CA GLY A 204 -23.16 -11.54 -14.20
C GLY A 204 -24.08 -11.94 -13.05
N THR A 205 -23.91 -11.35 -11.87
CA THR A 205 -24.73 -11.58 -10.66
C THR A 205 -25.66 -10.42 -10.38
N ASN A 206 -26.78 -10.67 -9.71
CA ASN A 206 -27.70 -9.59 -9.25
C ASN A 206 -27.31 -9.03 -7.87
N TYR A 207 -26.17 -9.42 -7.33
CA TYR A 207 -25.65 -9.07 -6.00
C TYR A 207 -24.12 -8.95 -6.03
N GLY A 208 -23.55 -8.32 -5.02
CA GLY A 208 -22.10 -8.24 -4.87
C GLY A 208 -21.51 -9.56 -4.39
N ASP A 209 -20.87 -10.28 -5.28
CA ASP A 209 -20.11 -11.49 -4.93
C ASP A 209 -18.69 -11.16 -4.44
N HIS A 210 -17.91 -12.19 -4.05
CA HIS A 210 -16.55 -12.04 -3.56
C HIS A 210 -15.61 -11.30 -4.54
N ARG A 211 -15.85 -11.39 -5.86
CA ARG A 211 -15.03 -10.70 -6.87
C ARG A 211 -15.24 -9.19 -6.81
N PHE A 212 -16.49 -8.77 -6.62
CA PHE A 212 -16.84 -7.37 -6.43
C PHE A 212 -16.27 -6.83 -5.11
N TYR A 213 -16.52 -7.53 -3.99
CA TYR A 213 -16.04 -7.09 -2.69
C TYR A 213 -14.53 -7.11 -2.55
N ALA A 214 -13.82 -8.02 -3.23
CA ALA A 214 -12.35 -7.98 -3.28
C ALA A 214 -11.83 -6.65 -3.84
N ARG A 215 -12.51 -6.07 -4.86
CA ARG A 215 -12.17 -4.76 -5.40
C ARG A 215 -12.52 -3.61 -4.46
N ILE A 216 -13.63 -3.71 -3.74
CA ILE A 216 -14.02 -2.73 -2.72
C ILE A 216 -13.00 -2.74 -1.57
N PHE A 217 -12.63 -3.91 -1.05
CA PHE A 217 -11.66 -4.03 0.04
C PHE A 217 -10.28 -3.52 -0.38
N GLU A 218 -9.84 -3.83 -1.58
CA GLU A 218 -8.59 -3.29 -2.13
C GLU A 218 -8.63 -1.76 -2.17
N LEU A 219 -9.70 -1.15 -2.70
CA LEU A 219 -9.85 0.31 -2.76
C LEU A 219 -9.80 0.94 -1.36
N ILE A 220 -10.57 0.40 -0.42
CA ILE A 220 -10.60 0.90 0.97
C ILE A 220 -9.20 0.87 1.59
N LEU A 221 -8.46 -0.23 1.43
CA LEU A 221 -7.12 -0.36 1.97
C LEU A 221 -6.11 0.56 1.28
N ARG A 222 -6.23 0.78 -0.04
CA ARG A 222 -5.41 1.76 -0.77
C ARG A 222 -5.67 3.20 -0.31
N LEU A 223 -6.90 3.50 0.08
CA LEU A 223 -7.31 4.77 0.67
C LEU A 223 -7.07 4.85 2.20
N LYS A 224 -6.34 3.89 2.77
CA LYS A 224 -6.04 3.80 4.21
C LYS A 224 -7.31 3.73 5.08
N GLY A 225 -8.37 3.15 4.54
CA GLY A 225 -9.60 2.84 5.23
C GLY A 225 -9.59 1.45 5.88
N ASN A 226 -10.54 1.22 6.78
CA ASN A 226 -10.64 -0.03 7.55
C ASN A 226 -12.08 -0.51 7.77
N LEU A 227 -13.05 0.13 7.13
CA LEU A 227 -14.46 -0.15 7.29
C LEU A 227 -15.15 -0.24 5.92
N VAL A 228 -16.02 -1.22 5.76
CA VAL A 228 -17.04 -1.24 4.73
C VAL A 228 -18.40 -1.45 5.40
N TRP A 229 -19.39 -0.70 4.98
CA TRP A 229 -20.77 -0.98 5.27
C TRP A 229 -21.40 -1.54 3.99
N PRO A 230 -21.60 -2.87 3.90
CA PRO A 230 -22.10 -3.49 2.68
C PRO A 230 -23.54 -3.06 2.40
N ALA A 231 -23.90 -3.14 1.14
CA ALA A 231 -25.28 -2.97 0.71
C ALA A 231 -26.21 -3.98 1.40
N MET A 232 -27.45 -3.59 1.70
CA MET A 232 -28.36 -4.36 2.56
C MET A 232 -29.85 -4.31 2.16
N TRP A 233 -30.20 -3.60 1.09
CA TRP A 233 -31.59 -3.49 0.65
C TRP A 233 -32.02 -4.68 -0.21
N ALA A 234 -31.25 -4.97 -1.25
CA ALA A 234 -31.50 -6.08 -2.16
C ALA A 234 -30.46 -7.19 -2.03
N TRP A 235 -29.39 -6.95 -1.26
CA TRP A 235 -28.28 -7.87 -1.09
C TRP A 235 -28.15 -8.31 0.37
N ALA A 236 -27.70 -9.53 0.58
CA ALA A 236 -27.48 -10.12 1.89
C ALA A 236 -26.06 -10.65 1.97
N PHE A 237 -25.07 -9.77 2.11
CA PHE A 237 -23.64 -9.96 2.04
C PHE A 237 -23.12 -11.39 2.30
N TYR A 238 -23.49 -11.97 3.47
CA TYR A 238 -23.08 -13.33 3.86
C TYR A 238 -23.89 -14.46 3.20
N ALA A 239 -25.16 -14.19 2.84
CA ALA A 239 -26.04 -15.18 2.28
C ALA A 239 -25.92 -15.26 0.76
N ASP A 240 -25.57 -14.17 0.10
CA ASP A 240 -25.43 -14.10 -1.34
C ASP A 240 -24.19 -14.86 -1.83
N ASP A 241 -23.07 -14.74 -1.11
CA ASP A 241 -21.84 -15.46 -1.45
C ASP A 241 -21.08 -15.81 -0.17
N PRO A 242 -20.90 -17.12 0.15
CA PRO A 242 -20.12 -17.55 1.31
C PRO A 242 -18.68 -17.09 1.32
N LEU A 243 -18.11 -16.71 0.17
CA LEU A 243 -16.75 -16.20 0.04
C LEU A 243 -16.63 -14.70 0.37
N ASN A 244 -17.74 -14.01 0.69
CA ASN A 244 -17.70 -12.61 1.13
C ASN A 244 -17.18 -12.45 2.56
N SER A 245 -17.09 -13.51 3.36
CA SER A 245 -16.73 -13.50 4.79
C SER A 245 -15.36 -14.13 5.07
#